data_4557b5164dde48389161f35c8b8fa57d
#
_entry.id   4557b5164dde48389161f35c8b8fa57d
#
_cell.length_a   1.000
_cell.length_b   1.000
_cell.length_c   1.000
_cell.angle_alpha   90.00
_cell.angle_beta   90.00
_cell.angle_gamma   90.00
#
_symmetry.space_group_name_H-M   'P 1'
#
loop_
_entity.id
_entity.type
_entity.pdbx_description
1 polymer ?
#
loop_
_entity_poly.entity_id
_entity_poly.type
_entity_poly.pdbx_seq_one_letter_code
_entity_poly.pdbx_strand_id
1 'polypeptide(L)'
;MRLLLMLALSLLLSTQVRADHVALIRHLAPDLKPFVISEAVSAMKCAQNNGVGRSADRLAIIDYTLPSRTPRLWVVDLKNKKLLFEEHVAHGAGSGDDVPNAFSDREGSHQSSLGLYLTDETYEGGNGYSLKLHGLSKGFNESAMQRYIVMHGAPYVNPDAVSILGRLGRSWG
;
A
#
# COMPACT_ATOMS: atom_id res chain seq x y z
N MET A 1 4.53 -2.29 -41.31
CA MET A 1 3.12 -2.09 -40.97
C MET A 1 2.59 -3.03 -39.88
N ARG A 2 2.83 -4.34 -39.91
CA ARG A 2 2.38 -5.30 -38.86
C ARG A 2 2.96 -5.04 -37.47
N LEU A 3 4.22 -4.63 -37.35
CA LEU A 3 4.88 -4.36 -36.05
C LEU A 3 4.31 -3.13 -35.33
N LEU A 4 4.02 -2.06 -36.07
CA LEU A 4 3.38 -0.83 -35.55
C LEU A 4 1.94 -1.08 -35.08
N LEU A 5 1.21 -1.96 -35.77
CA LEU A 5 -0.17 -2.33 -35.38
C LEU A 5 -0.17 -3.15 -34.06
N MET A 6 0.78 -4.06 -33.88
CA MET A 6 0.89 -4.84 -32.64
C MET A 6 1.30 -3.98 -31.45
N LEU A 7 2.18 -2.97 -31.63
CA LEU A 7 2.54 -2.04 -30.56
C LEU A 7 1.35 -1.16 -30.14
N ALA A 8 0.58 -0.64 -31.09
CA ALA A 8 -0.59 0.16 -30.81
C ALA A 8 -1.69 -0.64 -30.09
N LEU A 9 -1.89 -1.90 -30.46
CA LEU A 9 -2.88 -2.77 -29.83
C LEU A 9 -2.49 -3.12 -28.38
N SER A 10 -1.20 -3.37 -28.11
CA SER A 10 -0.72 -3.63 -26.74
C SER A 10 -0.84 -2.40 -25.83
N LEU A 11 -0.62 -1.20 -26.36
CA LEU A 11 -0.79 0.05 -25.61
C LEU A 11 -2.27 0.29 -25.26
N LEU A 12 -3.18 0.05 -26.18
CA LEU A 12 -4.62 0.19 -25.95
C LEU A 12 -5.14 -0.81 -24.90
N LEU A 13 -4.68 -2.05 -24.94
CA LEU A 13 -5.04 -3.06 -23.94
C LEU A 13 -4.54 -2.70 -22.55
N SER A 14 -3.34 -2.18 -22.41
CA SER A 14 -2.78 -1.79 -21.12
C SER A 14 -3.50 -0.58 -20.49
N THR A 15 -3.92 0.38 -21.28
CA THR A 15 -4.70 1.53 -20.81
C THR A 15 -6.10 1.13 -20.39
N GLN A 16 -6.73 0.21 -21.12
CA GLN A 16 -8.06 -0.30 -20.78
C GLN A 16 -8.04 -1.05 -19.44
N VAL A 17 -7.11 -1.98 -19.22
CA VAL A 17 -6.97 -2.73 -17.96
C VAL A 17 -6.71 -1.80 -16.78
N ARG A 18 -5.94 -0.72 -16.98
CA ARG A 18 -5.73 0.29 -15.95
C ARG A 18 -7.03 1.02 -15.58
N ALA A 19 -7.79 1.45 -16.58
CA ALA A 19 -9.07 2.12 -16.38
C ALA A 19 -10.08 1.22 -15.65
N ASP A 20 -10.11 -0.07 -16.00
CA ASP A 20 -10.99 -1.06 -15.39
C ASP A 20 -10.64 -1.29 -13.91
N HIS A 21 -9.34 -1.37 -13.53
CA HIS A 21 -8.93 -1.51 -12.14
C HIS A 21 -9.25 -0.25 -11.31
N VAL A 22 -9.04 0.95 -11.87
CA VAL A 22 -9.40 2.20 -11.19
C VAL A 22 -10.90 2.27 -10.93
N ALA A 23 -11.73 1.95 -11.94
CA ALA A 23 -13.19 1.95 -11.81
C ALA A 23 -13.66 0.91 -10.77
N LEU A 24 -13.07 -0.29 -10.80
CA LEU A 24 -13.38 -1.35 -9.84
C LEU A 24 -13.06 -0.91 -8.40
N ILE A 25 -11.86 -0.39 -8.14
CA ILE A 25 -11.45 0.01 -6.79
C ILE A 25 -12.32 1.16 -6.29
N ARG A 26 -12.64 2.14 -7.13
CA ARG A 26 -13.58 3.22 -6.77
C ARG A 26 -14.96 2.72 -6.36
N HIS A 27 -15.43 1.65 -7.00
CA HIS A 27 -16.71 1.03 -6.64
C HIS A 27 -16.63 0.27 -5.31
N LEU A 28 -15.52 -0.46 -5.07
CA LEU A 28 -15.34 -1.31 -3.90
C LEU A 28 -14.90 -0.54 -2.64
N ALA A 29 -14.21 0.58 -2.81
CA ALA A 29 -13.64 1.41 -1.75
C ALA A 29 -14.00 2.89 -2.01
N PRO A 30 -15.26 3.31 -1.82
CA PRO A 30 -15.73 4.65 -2.16
C PRO A 30 -15.06 5.76 -1.32
N ASP A 31 -14.59 5.44 -0.12
CA ASP A 31 -13.93 6.38 0.79
C ASP A 31 -12.45 6.62 0.42
N LEU A 32 -11.87 5.75 -0.42
CA LEU A 32 -10.50 5.92 -0.90
C LEU A 32 -10.44 7.01 -1.98
N LYS A 33 -9.54 7.98 -1.79
CA LYS A 33 -9.43 9.13 -2.70
C LYS A 33 -9.11 8.71 -4.14
N PRO A 34 -9.80 9.23 -5.16
CA PRO A 34 -9.59 8.86 -6.56
C PRO A 34 -8.15 9.03 -7.04
N PHE A 35 -7.46 10.07 -6.56
CA PHE A 35 -6.05 10.30 -6.87
C PHE A 35 -5.17 9.15 -6.33
N VAL A 36 -5.38 8.72 -5.08
CA VAL A 36 -4.61 7.64 -4.45
C VAL A 36 -4.81 6.32 -5.21
N ILE A 37 -6.05 6.03 -5.62
CA ILE A 37 -6.36 4.86 -6.46
C ILE A 37 -5.58 4.90 -7.77
N SER A 38 -5.60 6.05 -8.45
CA SER A 38 -4.90 6.23 -9.74
C SER A 38 -3.39 6.00 -9.61
N GLU A 39 -2.76 6.57 -8.58
CA GLU A 39 -1.33 6.41 -8.32
C GLU A 39 -0.98 4.95 -7.96
N ALA A 40 -1.75 4.31 -7.08
CA ALA A 40 -1.53 2.92 -6.69
C ALA A 40 -1.62 1.95 -7.88
N VAL A 41 -2.66 2.10 -8.72
CA VAL A 41 -2.83 1.28 -9.94
C VAL A 41 -1.71 1.56 -10.95
N SER A 42 -1.29 2.83 -11.09
CA SER A 42 -0.19 3.21 -11.98
C SER A 42 1.12 2.59 -11.55
N ALA A 43 1.46 2.68 -10.27
CA ALA A 43 2.68 2.12 -9.69
C ALA A 43 2.71 0.60 -9.86
N MET A 44 1.61 -0.09 -9.53
CA MET A 44 1.48 -1.55 -9.72
C MET A 44 1.70 -1.93 -11.19
N LYS A 45 1.05 -1.25 -12.14
CA LYS A 45 1.20 -1.55 -13.57
C LYS A 45 2.60 -1.26 -14.08
N CYS A 46 3.25 -0.20 -13.60
CA CYS A 46 4.64 0.09 -13.92
C CYS A 46 5.56 -1.06 -13.47
N ALA A 47 5.42 -1.54 -12.24
CA ALA A 47 6.20 -2.67 -11.73
C ALA A 47 5.95 -3.95 -12.55
N GLN A 48 4.69 -4.28 -12.84
CA GLN A 48 4.32 -5.45 -13.65
C GLN A 48 4.93 -5.40 -15.06
N ASN A 49 4.93 -4.24 -15.71
CA ASN A 49 5.53 -4.03 -17.03
C ASN A 49 7.06 -4.20 -16.99
N ASN A 50 7.69 -3.89 -15.87
CA ASN A 50 9.11 -4.11 -15.61
C ASN A 50 9.44 -5.51 -15.05
N GLY A 51 8.47 -6.40 -15.02
CA GLY A 51 8.68 -7.81 -14.65
C GLY A 51 8.46 -8.14 -13.17
N VAL A 52 8.16 -7.14 -12.33
CA VAL A 52 7.97 -7.31 -10.90
C VAL A 52 6.50 -7.50 -10.59
N GLY A 53 6.17 -8.53 -9.79
CA GLY A 53 4.80 -8.82 -9.37
C GLY A 53 3.83 -9.11 -10.52
N ARG A 54 4.28 -9.74 -11.62
CA ARG A 54 3.45 -10.02 -12.82
C ARG A 54 2.19 -10.83 -12.52
N SER A 55 2.27 -11.72 -11.54
CA SER A 55 1.17 -12.57 -11.09
C SER A 55 0.37 -11.98 -9.92
N ALA A 56 0.72 -10.78 -9.45
CA ALA A 56 0.02 -10.14 -8.36
C ALA A 56 -1.41 -9.75 -8.80
N ASP A 57 -2.39 -10.34 -8.14
CA ASP A 57 -3.82 -10.13 -8.37
C ASP A 57 -4.50 -9.42 -7.18
N ARG A 58 -3.74 -9.06 -6.15
CA ARG A 58 -4.19 -8.29 -4.99
C ARG A 58 -3.42 -7.00 -4.88
N LEU A 59 -4.13 -5.95 -4.48
CA LEU A 59 -3.54 -4.64 -4.24
C LEU A 59 -3.97 -4.13 -2.87
N ALA A 60 -3.00 -3.88 -2.00
CA ALA A 60 -3.21 -3.17 -0.74
C ALA A 60 -2.89 -1.69 -0.94
N ILE A 61 -3.76 -0.80 -0.50
CA ILE A 61 -3.60 0.65 -0.63
C ILE A 61 -3.76 1.28 0.74
N ILE A 62 -2.77 2.07 1.16
CA ILE A 62 -2.84 2.88 2.38
C ILE A 62 -2.89 4.34 1.98
N ASP A 63 -3.93 5.05 2.41
CA ASP A 63 -4.04 6.50 2.26
C ASP A 63 -3.57 7.23 3.52
N TYR A 64 -2.31 7.59 3.58
CA TYR A 64 -1.74 8.35 4.70
C TYR A 64 -2.16 9.83 4.73
N THR A 65 -2.97 10.30 3.79
CA THR A 65 -3.60 11.62 3.91
C THR A 65 -4.81 11.62 4.85
N LEU A 66 -5.26 10.43 5.26
CA LEU A 66 -6.32 10.24 6.24
C LEU A 66 -5.76 10.11 7.66
N PRO A 67 -6.54 10.52 8.68
CA PRO A 67 -6.15 10.35 10.07
C PRO A 67 -6.09 8.87 10.48
N SER A 68 -5.22 8.54 11.44
CA SER A 68 -5.04 7.16 11.91
C SER A 68 -6.27 6.57 12.60
N ARG A 69 -7.12 7.41 13.13
CA ARG A 69 -8.38 7.03 13.81
C ARG A 69 -9.47 6.55 12.85
N THR A 70 -9.27 6.65 11.54
CA THR A 70 -10.19 6.12 10.53
C THR A 70 -9.55 4.95 9.77
N PRO A 71 -10.35 4.00 9.26
CA PRO A 71 -9.85 3.02 8.32
C PRO A 71 -9.17 3.73 7.13
N ARG A 72 -7.98 3.28 6.77
CA ARG A 72 -7.18 3.89 5.69
C ARG A 72 -6.29 2.89 4.95
N LEU A 73 -6.51 1.60 5.18
CA LEU A 73 -5.93 0.47 4.45
C LEU A 73 -7.06 -0.29 3.78
N TRP A 74 -7.00 -0.45 2.47
CA TRP A 74 -7.89 -1.29 1.69
C TRP A 74 -7.10 -2.39 0.99
N VAL A 75 -7.59 -3.62 1.05
CA VAL A 75 -7.02 -4.75 0.31
C VAL A 75 -8.04 -5.26 -0.68
N VAL A 76 -7.74 -5.14 -1.97
CA VAL A 76 -8.63 -5.50 -3.07
C VAL A 76 -8.08 -6.71 -3.82
N ASP A 77 -8.92 -7.71 -4.01
CA ASP A 77 -8.71 -8.81 -4.95
C ASP A 77 -9.20 -8.38 -6.33
N LEU A 78 -8.25 -8.02 -7.20
CA LEU A 78 -8.54 -7.52 -8.55
C LEU A 78 -9.06 -8.60 -9.47
N LYS A 79 -8.63 -9.87 -9.25
CA LYS A 79 -9.05 -11.03 -10.04
C LYS A 79 -10.50 -11.40 -9.74
N ASN A 80 -10.86 -11.49 -8.46
CA ASN A 80 -12.20 -11.88 -8.03
C ASN A 80 -13.12 -10.67 -7.82
N LYS A 81 -12.63 -9.45 -8.05
CA LYS A 81 -13.36 -8.17 -7.94
C LYS A 81 -14.02 -7.99 -6.57
N LYS A 82 -13.26 -8.16 -5.51
CA LYS A 82 -13.75 -8.11 -4.13
C LYS A 82 -12.88 -7.19 -3.28
N LEU A 83 -13.50 -6.44 -2.37
CA LEU A 83 -12.83 -5.85 -1.23
C LEU A 83 -12.62 -6.97 -0.20
N LEU A 84 -11.37 -7.23 0.19
CA LEU A 84 -11.04 -8.25 1.17
C LEU A 84 -10.98 -7.67 2.58
N PHE A 85 -10.37 -6.48 2.72
CA PHE A 85 -10.18 -5.80 4.00
C PHE A 85 -10.29 -4.29 3.84
N GLU A 86 -10.88 -3.66 4.84
CA GLU A 86 -10.84 -2.22 5.10
C GLU A 86 -10.51 -2.04 6.58
N GLU A 87 -9.29 -1.55 6.87
CA GLU A 87 -8.72 -1.63 8.20
C GLU A 87 -8.00 -0.36 8.63
N HIS A 88 -7.85 -0.23 9.93
CA HIS A 88 -6.95 0.74 10.51
C HIS A 88 -5.50 0.34 10.31
N VAL A 89 -4.64 1.33 10.09
CA VAL A 89 -3.18 1.12 10.02
C VAL A 89 -2.45 2.25 10.74
N ALA A 90 -1.50 1.88 11.61
CA ALA A 90 -0.62 2.83 12.25
C ALA A 90 0.46 3.33 11.29
N HIS A 91 1.08 4.44 11.63
CA HIS A 91 2.29 4.95 11.00
C HIS A 91 3.41 5.09 12.03
N GLY A 92 4.63 5.32 11.57
CA GLY A 92 5.81 5.44 12.42
C GLY A 92 5.73 6.65 13.36
N ALA A 93 6.25 6.50 14.58
CA ALA A 93 6.23 7.54 15.61
C ALA A 93 6.90 8.84 15.15
N GLY A 94 7.91 8.75 14.31
CA GLY A 94 8.59 9.90 13.70
C GLY A 94 7.84 10.55 12.54
N SER A 95 6.73 9.94 12.09
CA SER A 95 5.94 10.49 10.97
C SER A 95 4.94 11.56 11.37
N GLY A 96 4.58 11.67 12.65
CA GLY A 96 3.60 12.65 13.12
C GLY A 96 2.61 12.07 14.12
N ASP A 97 1.52 12.78 14.37
CA ASP A 97 0.50 12.36 15.33
C ASP A 97 -0.63 11.55 14.69
N ASP A 98 -1.82 12.13 14.54
CA ASP A 98 -2.96 11.42 13.98
C ASP A 98 -2.87 11.33 12.45
N VAL A 99 -2.40 12.40 11.81
CA VAL A 99 -2.10 12.44 10.37
C VAL A 99 -0.59 12.53 10.19
N PRO A 100 0.05 11.58 9.48
CA PRO A 100 1.47 11.66 9.22
C PRO A 100 1.79 12.81 8.26
N ASN A 101 2.87 13.52 8.53
CA ASN A 101 3.36 14.67 7.75
C ASN A 101 4.85 14.57 7.38
N ALA A 102 5.54 13.51 7.84
CA ALA A 102 6.93 13.26 7.56
C ALA A 102 7.15 11.78 7.21
N PHE A 103 7.96 11.53 6.19
CA PHE A 103 8.26 10.20 5.68
C PHE A 103 9.74 10.08 5.38
N SER A 104 10.32 8.91 5.62
CA SER A 104 11.75 8.67 5.37
C SER A 104 12.04 7.20 5.18
N ASP A 105 13.02 6.91 4.32
CA ASP A 105 13.62 5.58 4.18
C ASP A 105 14.91 5.41 5.01
N ARG A 106 15.27 6.42 5.80
CA ARG A 106 16.48 6.38 6.64
C ARG A 106 16.26 5.49 7.86
N GLU A 107 17.21 4.60 8.11
CA GLU A 107 17.26 3.78 9.33
C GLU A 107 17.26 4.66 10.60
N GLY A 108 16.58 4.20 11.64
CA GLY A 108 16.45 4.93 12.91
C GLY A 108 15.59 6.20 12.85
N SER A 109 14.98 6.55 11.71
CA SER A 109 14.09 7.71 11.60
C SER A 109 12.77 7.52 12.34
N HIS A 110 12.36 6.29 12.61
CA HIS A 110 11.04 5.92 13.12
C HIS A 110 9.89 6.47 12.28
N GLN A 111 10.16 6.79 11.00
CA GLN A 111 9.17 7.28 10.04
C GLN A 111 8.73 6.16 9.11
N SER A 112 7.47 6.17 8.71
CA SER A 112 7.00 5.33 7.62
C SER A 112 7.64 5.76 6.30
N SER A 113 7.82 4.82 5.38
CA SER A 113 8.30 5.09 4.03
C SER A 113 7.13 5.05 3.05
N LEU A 114 7.11 5.96 2.10
CA LEU A 114 6.12 5.97 1.01
C LEU A 114 6.61 5.14 -0.18
N GLY A 115 5.68 4.70 -1.01
CA GLY A 115 5.99 4.07 -2.28
C GLY A 115 5.33 2.72 -2.47
N LEU A 116 5.72 2.03 -3.53
CA LEU A 116 5.24 0.69 -3.86
C LEU A 116 6.07 -0.36 -3.13
N TYR A 117 5.40 -1.38 -2.64
CA TYR A 117 6.01 -2.55 -2.02
C TYR A 117 5.56 -3.82 -2.73
N LEU A 118 6.44 -4.80 -2.77
CA LEU A 118 6.08 -6.19 -3.07
C LEU A 118 6.00 -6.95 -1.73
N THR A 119 4.90 -7.66 -1.52
CA THR A 119 4.76 -8.58 -0.39
C THR A 119 5.58 -9.84 -0.64
N ASP A 120 6.19 -10.37 0.40
CA ASP A 120 7.02 -11.57 0.37
C ASP A 120 6.46 -12.64 1.31
N GLU A 121 7.31 -13.47 1.87
CA GLU A 121 6.92 -14.54 2.77
C GLU A 121 6.37 -14.03 4.12
N THR A 122 5.50 -14.82 4.70
CA THR A 122 5.04 -14.62 6.07
C THR A 122 5.94 -15.35 7.05
N TYR A 123 6.00 -14.88 8.30
CA TYR A 123 6.79 -15.48 9.37
C TYR A 123 6.15 -15.23 10.74
N GLU A 124 6.49 -16.06 11.71
CA GLU A 124 6.18 -15.81 13.12
C GLU A 124 7.38 -15.13 13.77
N GLY A 125 7.16 -13.97 14.37
CA GLY A 125 8.23 -13.17 15.01
C GLY A 125 7.76 -12.57 16.33
N GLY A 126 8.52 -11.61 16.87
CA GLY A 126 8.20 -10.94 18.13
C GLY A 126 6.87 -10.17 18.12
N ASN A 127 6.38 -9.82 16.95
CA ASN A 127 5.08 -9.18 16.74
C ASN A 127 3.97 -10.17 16.31
N GLY A 128 4.21 -11.49 16.43
CA GLY A 128 3.33 -12.54 15.93
C GLY A 128 3.42 -12.72 14.42
N TYR A 129 2.32 -13.19 13.82
CA TYR A 129 2.24 -13.45 12.38
C TYR A 129 2.43 -12.18 11.58
N SER A 130 3.44 -12.16 10.76
CA SER A 130 3.93 -10.97 10.07
C SER A 130 4.21 -11.26 8.59
N LEU A 131 4.13 -10.23 7.74
CA LEU A 131 4.36 -10.28 6.30
C LEU A 131 5.51 -9.33 5.93
N LYS A 132 6.57 -9.88 5.33
CA LYS A 132 7.72 -9.10 4.85
C LYS A 132 7.35 -8.24 3.65
N LEU A 133 7.99 -7.08 3.53
CA LEU A 133 7.78 -6.12 2.46
C LEU A 133 9.10 -5.74 1.80
N HIS A 134 9.17 -5.83 0.47
CA HIS A 134 10.25 -5.29 -0.36
C HIS A 134 9.86 -3.93 -0.91
N GLY A 135 10.63 -2.89 -0.62
CA GLY A 135 10.44 -1.58 -1.23
C GLY A 135 10.88 -1.57 -2.69
N LEU A 136 10.03 -1.04 -3.56
CA LEU A 136 10.26 -0.97 -5.00
C LEU A 136 10.50 0.46 -5.51
N SER A 137 10.41 1.46 -4.63
CA SER A 137 10.52 2.88 -4.99
C SER A 137 11.87 3.43 -4.53
N LYS A 138 12.85 3.49 -5.47
CA LYS A 138 14.20 3.98 -5.19
C LYS A 138 14.18 5.39 -4.60
N GLY A 139 14.94 5.61 -3.52
CA GLY A 139 15.00 6.86 -2.78
C GLY A 139 13.82 7.11 -1.83
N PHE A 140 12.84 6.19 -1.78
CA PHE A 140 11.65 6.34 -0.94
C PHE A 140 11.44 5.19 0.05
N ASN A 141 11.69 3.92 -0.36
CA ASN A 141 11.46 2.75 0.48
C ASN A 141 12.39 1.57 0.16
N GLU A 142 13.47 1.79 -0.56
CA GLU A 142 14.40 0.73 -0.96
C GLU A 142 15.08 0.03 0.23
N SER A 143 15.17 0.70 1.39
CA SER A 143 15.72 0.16 2.62
C SER A 143 14.70 -0.61 3.48
N ALA A 144 13.46 -0.81 3.00
CA ALA A 144 12.37 -1.38 3.79
C ALA A 144 12.73 -2.73 4.44
N MET A 145 13.36 -3.65 3.70
CA MET A 145 13.79 -4.94 4.23
C MET A 145 14.84 -4.81 5.35
N GLN A 146 15.82 -3.93 5.17
CA GLN A 146 16.89 -3.68 6.14
C GLN A 146 16.33 -3.03 7.41
N ARG A 147 15.31 -2.20 7.26
CA ARG A 147 14.60 -1.52 8.34
C ARG A 147 13.53 -2.38 9.02
N TYR A 148 13.35 -3.63 8.57
CA TYR A 148 12.31 -4.53 9.08
C TYR A 148 10.88 -3.94 8.95
N ILE A 149 10.61 -3.21 7.87
CA ILE A 149 9.26 -2.74 7.57
C ILE A 149 8.42 -3.94 7.15
N VAL A 150 7.40 -4.23 7.94
CA VAL A 150 6.55 -5.43 7.79
C VAL A 150 5.09 -5.08 8.08
N MET A 151 4.16 -5.89 7.61
CA MET A 151 2.76 -5.83 8.06
C MET A 151 2.55 -6.87 9.16
N HIS A 152 2.00 -6.44 10.29
CA HIS A 152 1.67 -7.30 11.42
C HIS A 152 0.48 -6.74 12.20
N GLY A 153 -0.22 -7.58 12.95
CA GLY A 153 -1.19 -7.13 13.94
C GLY A 153 -0.50 -6.47 15.13
N ALA A 154 -1.12 -5.44 15.72
CA ALA A 154 -0.53 -4.76 16.87
C ALA A 154 -1.59 -4.29 17.87
N PRO A 155 -1.36 -4.44 19.19
CA PRO A 155 -2.32 -3.97 20.21
C PRO A 155 -2.60 -2.46 20.15
N TYR A 156 -1.65 -1.67 19.66
CA TYR A 156 -1.81 -0.23 19.49
C TYR A 156 -2.66 0.15 18.27
N VAL A 157 -3.03 -0.80 17.43
CA VAL A 157 -4.02 -0.66 16.35
C VAL A 157 -5.34 -1.23 16.84
N ASN A 158 -5.92 -0.58 17.85
CA ASN A 158 -7.18 -0.99 18.47
C ASN A 158 -8.15 0.20 18.47
N PRO A 159 -9.43 0.01 18.13
CA PRO A 159 -10.47 1.04 18.30
C PRO A 159 -10.53 1.66 19.70
N ASP A 160 -10.24 0.89 20.75
CA ASP A 160 -10.16 1.41 22.11
C ASP A 160 -9.06 2.45 22.29
N ALA A 161 -7.92 2.30 21.62
CA ALA A 161 -6.85 3.30 21.61
C ALA A 161 -7.34 4.63 21.01
N VAL A 162 -8.18 4.58 19.98
CA VAL A 162 -8.81 5.76 19.37
C VAL A 162 -9.73 6.47 20.39
N SER A 163 -10.50 5.71 21.15
CA SER A 163 -11.40 6.27 22.16
C SER A 163 -10.65 6.98 23.29
N ILE A 164 -9.47 6.49 23.68
CA ILE A 164 -8.67 7.00 24.79
C ILE A 164 -7.74 8.14 24.33
N LEU A 165 -7.08 7.97 23.18
CA LEU A 165 -6.00 8.84 22.70
C LEU A 165 -6.43 9.80 21.58
N GLY A 166 -7.65 9.66 21.05
CA GLY A 166 -8.12 10.38 19.86
C GLY A 166 -7.44 9.94 18.55
N ARG A 167 -6.56 8.91 18.59
CA ARG A 167 -5.81 8.36 17.46
C ARG A 167 -5.32 6.95 17.78
N LEU A 168 -4.80 6.25 16.80
CA LEU A 168 -4.07 4.99 17.02
C LEU A 168 -2.74 5.25 17.76
N GLY A 169 -2.19 4.20 18.33
CA GLY A 169 -0.77 4.15 18.67
C GLY A 169 0.09 4.20 17.41
N ARG A 170 1.40 4.25 17.58
CA ARG A 170 2.36 4.43 16.49
C ARG A 170 3.39 3.31 16.48
N SER A 171 3.81 2.94 15.28
CA SER A 171 4.87 1.95 15.06
C SER A 171 6.27 2.59 15.19
N TRP A 172 7.28 1.79 15.02
CA TRP A 172 8.67 2.26 14.94
C TRP A 172 9.12 2.61 13.50
N GLY A 173 8.18 2.66 12.55
CA GLY A 173 8.40 3.05 11.15
C GLY A 173 8.48 1.90 10.20
#